data_ea14917049f57b940e4760c9da5d20ec
#
_entry.id   ea14917049f57b940e4760c9da5d20ec
#
_cell.length_a   1.000
_cell.length_b   1.000
_cell.length_c   1.000
_cell.angle_alpha   90.00
_cell.angle_beta   90.00
_cell.angle_gamma   90.00
#
_symmetry.space_group_name_H-M   'P 1'
#
loop_
_entity.id
_entity.type
_entity.pdbx_description
1 polymer ?
#
loop_
_entity_poly.entity_id
_entity_poly.type
_entity_poly.pdbx_seq_one_letter_code
_entity_poly.pdbx_strand_id
1 'polypeptide(L)'
;DETARLARLCYAASPVSDWLDTPPEGFFSCAAHARYLRENVSWTRTLPEPLFLADVLHPRVNNEALCDCRPVFYAALAERLRGLPEEAAILEINRWCAEHVVYQPTDERTRSALAVLRAGFGRCGEESMFAVNVLRACGFAARQVYVPRWAHCDDNHAWVEVRCGGAWHFLGACEPEAVLDRGWF
;
A
#
# COMPACT_ATOMS: atom_id res chain seq x y z
N ASP A 1 -18.45 -18.48 -4.07
CA ASP A 1 -17.82 -17.44 -4.88
C ASP A 1 -16.56 -16.95 -4.20
N GLU A 2 -15.46 -16.86 -4.96
CA GLU A 2 -14.14 -16.49 -4.45
C GLU A 2 -14.08 -15.06 -3.90
N THR A 3 -14.74 -14.12 -4.56
CA THR A 3 -14.82 -12.74 -4.04
C THR A 3 -15.48 -12.69 -2.66
N ALA A 4 -16.55 -13.46 -2.45
CA ALA A 4 -17.19 -13.53 -1.15
C ALA A 4 -16.31 -14.21 -0.09
N ARG A 5 -15.48 -15.19 -0.48
CA ARG A 5 -14.49 -15.80 0.42
C ARG A 5 -13.44 -14.75 0.85
N LEU A 6 -12.87 -14.02 -0.11
CA LEU A 6 -11.87 -12.98 0.15
C LEU A 6 -12.44 -11.83 0.99
N ALA A 7 -13.67 -11.39 0.71
CA ALA A 7 -14.35 -10.35 1.49
C ALA A 7 -14.55 -10.76 2.95
N ARG A 8 -14.95 -12.02 3.20
CA ARG A 8 -15.06 -12.55 4.56
C ARG A 8 -13.72 -12.62 5.29
N LEU A 9 -12.63 -12.95 4.59
CA LEU A 9 -11.28 -12.93 5.16
C LEU A 9 -10.84 -11.51 5.52
N CYS A 10 -11.09 -10.53 4.65
CA CYS A 10 -10.86 -9.11 4.96
C CYS A 10 -11.62 -8.69 6.23
N TYR A 11 -12.91 -8.95 6.27
CA TYR A 11 -13.77 -8.62 7.40
C TYR A 11 -13.29 -9.28 8.69
N ALA A 12 -13.00 -10.59 8.66
CA ALA A 12 -12.56 -11.34 9.83
C ALA A 12 -11.19 -10.90 10.39
N ALA A 13 -10.30 -10.40 9.51
CA ALA A 13 -8.98 -9.90 9.89
C ALA A 13 -8.97 -8.42 10.31
N SER A 14 -10.08 -7.70 10.12
CA SER A 14 -10.19 -6.28 10.43
C SER A 14 -10.55 -6.04 11.90
N PRO A 15 -10.05 -4.96 12.52
CA PRO A 15 -10.44 -4.59 13.87
C PRO A 15 -11.91 -4.15 13.94
N VAL A 16 -12.48 -4.18 15.14
CA VAL A 16 -13.90 -3.82 15.38
C VAL A 16 -14.26 -2.43 14.90
N SER A 17 -13.34 -1.48 14.98
CA SER A 17 -13.54 -0.11 14.45
C SER A 17 -13.87 -0.12 12.96
N ASP A 18 -13.22 -0.99 12.18
CA ASP A 18 -13.47 -1.07 10.74
C ASP A 18 -14.82 -1.67 10.41
N TRP A 19 -15.32 -2.57 11.26
CA TRP A 19 -16.67 -3.12 11.08
C TRP A 19 -17.76 -2.08 11.30
N LEU A 20 -17.50 -1.10 12.17
CA LEU A 20 -18.44 -0.01 12.45
C LEU A 20 -18.38 1.10 11.42
N ASP A 21 -17.17 1.40 10.91
CA ASP A 21 -16.91 2.56 10.07
C ASP A 21 -16.92 2.24 8.56
N THR A 22 -16.80 0.96 8.18
CA THR A 22 -16.74 0.53 6.78
C THR A 22 -17.95 -0.32 6.41
N PRO A 23 -18.75 0.13 5.43
CA PRO A 23 -19.88 -0.69 4.97
C PRO A 23 -19.39 -1.98 4.30
N PRO A 24 -20.20 -3.07 4.33
CA PRO A 24 -19.82 -4.37 3.75
C PRO A 24 -19.34 -4.29 2.29
N GLU A 25 -19.90 -3.38 1.51
CA GLU A 25 -19.53 -3.13 0.11
C GLU A 25 -18.08 -2.73 -0.05
N GLY A 26 -17.47 -2.04 0.94
CA GLY A 26 -16.06 -1.68 0.94
C GLY A 26 -15.14 -2.90 1.00
N PHE A 27 -15.50 -3.92 1.81
CA PHE A 27 -14.78 -5.19 1.85
C PHE A 27 -14.94 -5.99 0.56
N PHE A 28 -16.14 -5.96 -0.04
CA PHE A 28 -16.38 -6.60 -1.34
C PHE A 28 -15.63 -5.92 -2.48
N SER A 29 -15.59 -4.60 -2.53
CA SER A 29 -14.80 -3.85 -3.53
C SER A 29 -13.31 -4.20 -3.44
N CYS A 30 -12.75 -4.18 -2.22
CA CYS A 30 -11.38 -4.58 -1.96
C CYS A 30 -11.09 -6.02 -2.43
N ALA A 31 -11.97 -6.96 -2.09
CA ALA A 31 -11.85 -8.36 -2.47
C ALA A 31 -11.96 -8.58 -3.99
N ALA A 32 -12.90 -7.92 -4.63
CA ALA A 32 -13.08 -7.99 -6.09
C ALA A 32 -11.84 -7.45 -6.83
N HIS A 33 -11.30 -6.33 -6.37
CA HIS A 33 -10.08 -5.76 -6.91
C HIS A 33 -8.87 -6.70 -6.72
N ALA A 34 -8.65 -7.23 -5.52
CA ALA A 34 -7.56 -8.16 -5.24
C ALA A 34 -7.68 -9.45 -6.07
N ARG A 35 -8.89 -9.99 -6.24
CA ARG A 35 -9.15 -11.11 -7.14
C ARG A 35 -8.77 -10.79 -8.58
N TYR A 36 -9.21 -9.62 -9.08
CA TYR A 36 -8.84 -9.16 -10.44
C TYR A 36 -7.32 -9.13 -10.62
N LEU A 37 -6.57 -8.58 -9.65
CA LEU A 37 -5.11 -8.55 -9.68
C LEU A 37 -4.52 -9.97 -9.70
N ARG A 38 -5.05 -10.89 -8.90
CA ARG A 38 -4.61 -12.29 -8.86
C ARG A 38 -4.78 -13.00 -10.19
N GLU A 39 -5.84 -12.68 -10.92
CA GLU A 39 -6.15 -13.27 -12.22
C GLU A 39 -5.36 -12.63 -13.38
N ASN A 40 -5.05 -11.34 -13.31
CA ASN A 40 -4.59 -10.56 -14.46
C ASN A 40 -3.18 -9.97 -14.35
N VAL A 41 -2.60 -9.88 -13.14
CA VAL A 41 -1.28 -9.26 -12.92
C VAL A 41 -0.24 -10.34 -12.61
N SER A 42 0.86 -10.36 -13.37
CA SER A 42 1.86 -11.44 -13.34
C SER A 42 2.50 -11.61 -11.97
N TRP A 43 2.95 -10.54 -11.33
CA TRP A 43 3.60 -10.59 -10.01
C TRP A 43 2.62 -10.94 -8.88
N THR A 44 1.33 -10.59 -8.99
CA THR A 44 0.31 -10.99 -8.01
C THR A 44 -0.05 -12.46 -8.15
N ARG A 45 -0.08 -12.97 -9.39
CA ARG A 45 -0.44 -14.37 -9.69
C ARG A 45 0.49 -15.37 -9.02
N THR A 46 1.77 -15.05 -8.92
CA THR A 46 2.82 -15.94 -8.37
C THR A 46 3.00 -15.83 -6.86
N LEU A 47 2.34 -14.87 -6.20
CA LEU A 47 2.45 -14.71 -4.75
C LEU A 47 1.91 -15.93 -4.00
N PRO A 48 2.60 -16.41 -2.96
CA PRO A 48 2.07 -17.36 -2.00
C PRO A 48 0.77 -16.83 -1.35
N GLU A 49 -0.19 -17.70 -1.12
CA GLU A 49 -1.50 -17.34 -0.56
C GLU A 49 -1.41 -16.50 0.73
N PRO A 50 -0.58 -16.86 1.74
CA PRO A 50 -0.47 -16.05 2.96
C PRO A 50 -0.03 -14.60 2.70
N LEU A 51 0.93 -14.38 1.79
CA LEU A 51 1.39 -13.05 1.43
C LEU A 51 0.33 -12.27 0.64
N PHE A 52 -0.37 -12.93 -0.27
CA PHE A 52 -1.49 -12.32 -0.98
C PHE A 52 -2.58 -11.85 -0.02
N LEU A 53 -2.95 -12.67 0.95
CA LEU A 53 -3.99 -12.33 1.92
C LEU A 53 -3.57 -11.19 2.86
N ALA A 54 -2.33 -11.22 3.37
CA ALA A 54 -1.84 -10.24 4.34
C ALA A 54 -1.44 -8.92 3.69
N ASP A 55 -0.71 -8.97 2.56
CA ASP A 55 0.05 -7.82 2.06
C ASP A 55 -0.45 -7.29 0.70
N VAL A 56 -1.49 -7.93 0.11
CA VAL A 56 -2.21 -7.42 -1.06
C VAL A 56 -3.69 -7.23 -0.74
N LEU A 57 -4.37 -8.28 -0.27
CA LEU A 57 -5.81 -8.26 -0.03
C LEU A 57 -6.19 -7.35 1.14
N HIS A 58 -5.50 -7.47 2.28
CA HIS A 58 -5.92 -6.77 3.52
C HIS A 58 -5.99 -5.25 3.31
N PRO A 59 -7.13 -4.59 3.62
CA PRO A 59 -7.34 -3.18 3.29
C PRO A 59 -6.53 -2.24 4.18
N ARG A 60 -6.31 -2.58 5.44
CA ARG A 60 -5.65 -1.73 6.43
C ARG A 60 -4.13 -1.84 6.37
N VAL A 61 -3.45 -0.72 6.56
CA VAL A 61 -1.98 -0.63 6.65
C VAL A 61 -1.56 -0.25 8.07
N ASN A 62 -2.18 0.78 8.65
CA ASN A 62 -1.88 1.31 9.98
C ASN A 62 -3.20 1.64 10.71
N ASN A 63 -3.36 2.87 11.18
CA ASN A 63 -4.53 3.38 11.89
C ASN A 63 -5.36 4.40 11.07
N GLU A 64 -5.15 4.44 9.77
CA GLU A 64 -5.88 5.28 8.83
C GLU A 64 -7.38 4.93 8.79
N ALA A 65 -8.22 5.90 8.40
CA ALA A 65 -9.58 5.60 7.99
C ALA A 65 -9.57 4.84 6.65
N LEU A 66 -10.30 3.72 6.57
CA LEU A 66 -10.40 2.95 5.33
C LEU A 66 -11.16 3.74 4.26
N CYS A 67 -10.77 3.54 3.01
CA CYS A 67 -11.45 4.12 1.85
C CYS A 67 -11.30 3.21 0.63
N ASP A 68 -12.22 3.31 -0.32
CA ASP A 68 -12.14 2.54 -1.57
C ASP A 68 -11.17 3.20 -2.56
N CYS A 69 -9.88 3.12 -2.24
CA CYS A 69 -8.80 3.77 -2.99
C CYS A 69 -8.21 2.91 -4.11
N ARG A 70 -8.31 1.59 -4.02
CA ARG A 70 -7.59 0.68 -4.92
C ARG A 70 -7.96 0.80 -6.39
N PRO A 71 -9.24 0.84 -6.76
CA PRO A 71 -9.61 1.06 -8.16
C PRO A 71 -9.11 2.41 -8.71
N VAL A 72 -9.09 3.44 -7.86
CA VAL A 72 -8.62 4.79 -8.23
C VAL A 72 -7.12 4.77 -8.55
N PHE A 73 -6.30 4.20 -7.65
CA PHE A 73 -4.86 4.12 -7.86
C PHE A 73 -4.48 3.21 -9.03
N TYR A 74 -5.13 2.07 -9.16
CA TYR A 74 -4.90 1.18 -10.29
C TYR A 74 -5.23 1.84 -11.61
N ALA A 75 -6.36 2.53 -11.73
CA ALA A 75 -6.74 3.25 -12.94
C ALA A 75 -5.72 4.34 -13.33
N ALA A 76 -5.12 5.02 -12.34
CA ALA A 76 -4.11 6.04 -12.60
C ALA A 76 -2.78 5.45 -13.09
N LEU A 77 -2.46 4.21 -12.73
CA LEU A 77 -1.14 3.61 -12.93
C LEU A 77 -1.10 2.51 -13.99
N ALA A 78 -2.22 1.85 -14.30
CA ALA A 78 -2.25 0.67 -15.16
C ALA A 78 -1.52 0.85 -16.51
N GLU A 79 -1.67 1.99 -17.15
CA GLU A 79 -0.98 2.30 -18.42
C GLU A 79 0.53 2.55 -18.21
N ARG A 80 0.91 3.24 -17.14
CA ARG A 80 2.33 3.49 -16.81
C ARG A 80 3.09 2.20 -16.51
N LEU A 81 2.41 1.19 -15.96
CA LEU A 81 3.03 -0.09 -15.57
C LEU A 81 3.04 -1.12 -16.70
N ARG A 82 2.37 -0.86 -17.80
CA ARG A 82 2.23 -1.82 -18.91
C ARG A 82 3.59 -2.20 -19.48
N GLY A 83 3.90 -3.49 -19.43
CA GLY A 83 5.14 -4.06 -19.98
C GLY A 83 6.40 -3.81 -19.16
N LEU A 84 6.31 -3.17 -18.00
CA LEU A 84 7.46 -3.00 -17.11
C LEU A 84 7.78 -4.32 -16.40
N PRO A 85 9.07 -4.62 -16.17
CA PRO A 85 9.47 -5.65 -15.24
C PRO A 85 9.13 -5.24 -13.79
N GLU A 86 9.08 -6.22 -12.89
CA GLU A 86 8.58 -6.10 -11.52
C GLU A 86 9.23 -4.94 -10.75
N GLU A 87 10.57 -4.88 -10.71
CA GLU A 87 11.31 -3.80 -10.03
C GLU A 87 11.03 -2.43 -10.63
N ALA A 88 11.05 -2.31 -11.96
CA ALA A 88 10.78 -1.04 -12.64
C ALA A 88 9.35 -0.55 -12.36
N ALA A 89 8.37 -1.46 -12.26
CA ALA A 89 7.01 -1.12 -11.93
C ALA A 89 6.89 -0.59 -10.48
N ILE A 90 7.60 -1.19 -9.53
CA ILE A 90 7.65 -0.70 -8.13
C ILE A 90 8.23 0.71 -8.07
N LEU A 91 9.36 0.94 -8.75
CA LEU A 91 10.03 2.25 -8.78
C LEU A 91 9.15 3.31 -9.47
N GLU A 92 8.43 2.94 -10.53
CA GLU A 92 7.48 3.85 -11.19
C GLU A 92 6.30 4.22 -10.29
N ILE A 93 5.78 3.26 -9.52
CA ILE A 93 4.74 3.52 -8.51
C ILE A 93 5.25 4.52 -7.47
N ASN A 94 6.46 4.32 -6.95
CA ASN A 94 7.02 5.23 -5.95
C ASN A 94 7.27 6.64 -6.51
N ARG A 95 7.70 6.73 -7.78
CA ARG A 95 7.84 8.01 -8.48
C ARG A 95 6.49 8.71 -8.61
N TRP A 96 5.44 7.98 -9.00
CA TRP A 96 4.09 8.52 -9.04
C TRP A 96 3.62 8.98 -7.64
N CYS A 97 3.94 8.25 -6.58
CA CYS A 97 3.64 8.68 -5.22
C CYS A 97 4.31 10.02 -4.89
N ALA A 98 5.59 10.19 -5.22
CA ALA A 98 6.34 11.43 -5.01
C ALA A 98 5.85 12.61 -5.87
N GLU A 99 5.29 12.34 -7.05
CA GLU A 99 4.65 13.36 -7.90
C GLU A 99 3.39 13.97 -7.24
N HIS A 100 2.76 13.23 -6.31
CA HIS A 100 1.47 13.60 -5.73
C HIS A 100 1.50 13.92 -4.24
N VAL A 101 2.48 13.41 -3.50
CA VAL A 101 2.56 13.57 -2.05
C VAL A 101 4.00 13.93 -1.65
N VAL A 102 4.14 15.00 -0.87
CA VAL A 102 5.43 15.46 -0.34
C VAL A 102 5.43 15.40 1.17
N TYR A 103 6.61 15.24 1.76
CA TYR A 103 6.77 15.26 3.21
C TYR A 103 6.40 16.62 3.79
N GLN A 104 5.53 16.58 4.81
CA GLN A 104 5.26 17.72 5.67
C GLN A 104 4.99 17.22 7.08
N PRO A 105 5.69 17.73 8.11
CA PRO A 105 5.40 17.37 9.49
C PRO A 105 3.97 17.78 9.86
N THR A 106 3.29 16.91 10.57
CA THR A 106 1.94 17.14 11.07
C THR A 106 1.71 16.31 12.33
N ASP A 107 1.02 16.88 13.29
CA ASP A 107 0.61 16.19 14.53
C ASP A 107 -0.80 15.58 14.40
N GLU A 108 -1.39 15.66 13.23
CA GLU A 108 -2.73 15.18 12.99
C GLU A 108 -2.77 13.65 12.92
N ARG A 109 -3.97 13.12 13.12
CA ARG A 109 -4.30 11.71 12.93
C ARG A 109 -3.99 11.27 11.49
N THR A 110 -3.50 10.04 11.30
CA THR A 110 -3.29 9.45 9.97
C THR A 110 -4.57 9.44 9.15
N ARG A 111 -4.56 10.16 8.05
CA ARG A 111 -5.69 10.30 7.13
C ARG A 111 -5.83 9.07 6.22
N SER A 112 -7.01 8.90 5.60
CA SER A 112 -7.18 7.87 4.56
C SER A 112 -6.29 8.13 3.35
N ALA A 113 -5.96 7.09 2.60
CA ALA A 113 -5.08 7.21 1.42
C ALA A 113 -5.62 8.22 0.37
N LEU A 114 -6.93 8.28 0.14
CA LEU A 114 -7.53 9.29 -0.75
C LEU A 114 -7.49 10.69 -0.17
N ALA A 115 -7.54 10.85 1.15
CA ALA A 115 -7.41 12.15 1.78
C ALA A 115 -5.95 12.66 1.70
N VAL A 116 -4.96 11.78 1.85
CA VAL A 116 -3.54 12.10 1.64
C VAL A 116 -3.29 12.52 0.20
N LEU A 117 -3.80 11.77 -0.79
CA LEU A 117 -3.71 12.14 -2.21
C LEU A 117 -4.28 13.55 -2.47
N ARG A 118 -5.47 13.85 -1.94
CA ARG A 118 -6.11 15.16 -2.13
C ARG A 118 -5.38 16.30 -1.44
N ALA A 119 -4.77 16.03 -0.29
CA ALA A 119 -3.99 17.01 0.45
C ALA A 119 -2.64 17.31 -0.22
N GLY A 120 -2.03 16.32 -0.87
CA GLY A 120 -0.72 16.42 -1.51
C GLY A 120 0.47 16.41 -0.54
N PHE A 121 0.25 16.09 0.73
CA PHE A 121 1.31 16.02 1.74
C PHE A 121 0.98 15.06 2.88
N GLY A 122 2.02 14.64 3.60
CA GLY A 122 1.93 13.84 4.81
C GLY A 122 3.27 13.72 5.52
N ARG A 123 3.25 13.26 6.78
CA ARG A 123 4.45 12.82 7.49
C ARG A 123 4.83 11.40 7.03
N CYS A 124 5.98 10.90 7.43
CA CYS A 124 6.50 9.58 7.03
C CYS A 124 5.47 8.43 7.21
N GLY A 125 4.69 8.46 8.30
CA GLY A 125 3.62 7.47 8.55
C GLY A 125 2.47 7.55 7.55
N GLU A 126 2.12 8.74 7.06
CA GLU A 126 1.09 8.94 6.03
C GLU A 126 1.63 8.65 4.63
N GLU A 127 2.86 9.06 4.30
CA GLU A 127 3.51 8.75 3.02
C GLU A 127 3.68 7.23 2.84
N SER A 128 4.17 6.53 3.87
CA SER A 128 4.35 5.08 3.79
C SER A 128 3.02 4.32 3.75
N MET A 129 2.01 4.72 4.52
CA MET A 129 0.66 4.16 4.42
C MET A 129 0.05 4.39 3.02
N PHE A 130 0.22 5.58 2.47
CA PHE A 130 -0.23 5.92 1.12
C PHE A 130 0.46 5.06 0.07
N ALA A 131 1.79 4.99 0.08
CA ALA A 131 2.57 4.20 -0.87
C ALA A 131 2.24 2.70 -0.80
N VAL A 132 2.04 2.13 0.41
CA VAL A 132 1.57 0.74 0.57
C VAL A 132 0.20 0.53 -0.09
N ASN A 133 -0.75 1.46 0.10
CA ASN A 133 -2.06 1.35 -0.55
C ASN A 133 -1.96 1.41 -2.07
N VAL A 134 -1.08 2.26 -2.63
CA VAL A 134 -0.85 2.35 -4.08
C VAL A 134 -0.20 1.07 -4.62
N LEU A 135 0.83 0.55 -3.93
CA LEU A 135 1.50 -0.70 -4.29
C LEU A 135 0.52 -1.89 -4.26
N ARG A 136 -0.27 -2.02 -3.19
CA ARG A 136 -1.30 -3.07 -3.08
C ARG A 136 -2.37 -2.93 -4.15
N ALA A 137 -2.74 -1.70 -4.52
CA ALA A 137 -3.68 -1.44 -5.61
C ALA A 137 -3.16 -1.93 -6.97
N CYS A 138 -1.83 -1.94 -7.16
CA CYS A 138 -1.17 -2.45 -8.36
C CYS A 138 -0.72 -3.92 -8.24
N GLY A 139 -1.07 -4.61 -7.14
CA GLY A 139 -0.87 -6.05 -6.97
C GLY A 139 0.45 -6.45 -6.35
N PHE A 140 1.22 -5.50 -5.82
CA PHE A 140 2.44 -5.80 -5.08
C PHE A 140 2.14 -6.11 -3.61
N ALA A 141 2.76 -7.16 -3.08
CA ALA A 141 2.78 -7.40 -1.64
C ALA A 141 3.67 -6.33 -1.00
N ALA A 142 3.06 -5.48 -0.17
CA ALA A 142 3.73 -4.36 0.48
C ALA A 142 3.22 -4.16 1.91
N ARG A 143 4.11 -3.71 2.78
CA ARG A 143 3.82 -3.42 4.18
C ARG A 143 4.55 -2.19 4.66
N GLN A 144 3.97 -1.52 5.66
CA GLN A 144 4.64 -0.44 6.37
C GLN A 144 5.57 -1.04 7.42
N VAL A 145 6.76 -0.47 7.53
CA VAL A 145 7.68 -0.71 8.64
C VAL A 145 7.79 0.58 9.46
N TYR A 146 7.84 0.43 10.77
CA TYR A 146 7.85 1.55 11.69
C TYR A 146 8.90 1.34 12.79
N VAL A 147 9.76 2.33 12.97
CA VAL A 147 10.65 2.44 14.12
C VAL A 147 10.10 3.53 15.03
N PRO A 148 9.63 3.17 16.26
CA PRO A 148 9.02 4.14 17.16
C PRO A 148 10.02 5.13 17.74
N ARG A 149 11.29 4.73 17.82
CA ARG A 149 12.39 5.56 18.31
C ARG A 149 13.71 5.00 17.82
N TRP A 150 14.55 5.86 17.25
CA TRP A 150 15.92 5.51 16.88
C TRP A 150 16.80 5.27 18.11
N ALA A 151 17.79 4.38 18.00
CA ALA A 151 18.74 4.13 19.07
C ALA A 151 19.64 5.34 19.39
N HIS A 152 19.83 6.23 18.42
CA HIS A 152 20.78 7.35 18.49
C HIS A 152 20.11 8.72 18.61
N CYS A 153 18.79 8.82 18.47
CA CYS A 153 18.07 10.09 18.61
C CYS A 153 16.61 9.89 19.04
N ASP A 154 16.00 10.94 19.56
CA ASP A 154 14.60 10.94 19.99
C ASP A 154 13.66 11.30 18.84
N ASP A 155 13.67 10.44 17.82
CA ASP A 155 12.84 10.56 16.63
C ASP A 155 12.36 9.19 16.18
N ASN A 156 11.36 9.15 15.31
CA ASN A 156 10.77 7.96 14.73
C ASN A 156 10.78 8.03 13.19
N HIS A 157 10.55 6.91 12.56
CA HIS A 157 10.43 6.87 11.10
C HIS A 157 9.52 5.72 10.65
N ALA A 158 8.95 5.87 9.44
CA ALA A 158 8.18 4.83 8.77
C ALA A 158 8.54 4.79 7.29
N TRP A 159 8.68 3.58 6.75
CA TRP A 159 8.99 3.31 5.35
C TRP A 159 8.18 2.14 4.83
N VAL A 160 8.44 1.71 3.62
CA VAL A 160 7.80 0.58 2.98
C VAL A 160 8.77 -0.58 2.81
N GLU A 161 8.30 -1.79 3.05
CA GLU A 161 8.89 -2.98 2.46
C GLU A 161 7.95 -3.52 1.39
N VAL A 162 8.52 -3.82 0.22
CA VAL A 162 7.81 -4.37 -0.94
C VAL A 162 8.45 -5.66 -1.40
N ARG A 163 7.64 -6.61 -1.82
CA ARG A 163 8.16 -7.88 -2.32
C ARG A 163 8.47 -7.79 -3.81
N CYS A 164 9.71 -8.13 -4.17
CA CYS A 164 10.21 -8.18 -5.53
C CYS A 164 11.16 -9.40 -5.70
N GLY A 165 11.06 -10.12 -6.79
CA GLY A 165 11.95 -11.26 -7.07
C GLY A 165 11.97 -12.35 -5.99
N GLY A 166 10.92 -12.44 -5.17
CA GLY A 166 10.84 -13.42 -4.09
C GLY A 166 11.44 -12.99 -2.75
N ALA A 167 11.96 -11.76 -2.62
CA ALA A 167 12.49 -11.19 -1.38
C ALA A 167 11.76 -9.90 -0.99
N TRP A 168 11.90 -9.49 0.28
CA TRP A 168 11.47 -8.17 0.76
C TRP A 168 12.58 -7.16 0.53
N HIS A 169 12.22 -5.98 0.04
CA HIS A 169 13.12 -4.89 -0.28
C HIS A 169 12.66 -3.61 0.40
N PHE A 170 13.59 -2.82 0.87
CA PHE A 170 13.35 -1.47 1.36
C PHE A 170 12.91 -0.54 0.21
N LEU A 171 11.93 0.33 0.50
CA LEU A 171 11.50 1.41 -0.37
C LEU A 171 11.17 2.65 0.47
N GLY A 172 11.90 3.74 0.27
CA GLY A 172 11.57 5.05 0.84
C GLY A 172 10.26 5.57 0.24
N ALA A 173 9.23 5.72 1.08
CA ALA A 173 7.91 6.13 0.61
C ALA A 173 7.91 7.56 0.08
N CYS A 174 7.47 7.78 -1.16
CA CYS A 174 7.53 9.07 -1.84
C CYS A 174 8.96 9.63 -1.99
N GLU A 175 9.97 8.78 -1.83
CA GLU A 175 11.39 9.09 -2.00
C GLU A 175 11.94 8.29 -3.18
N PRO A 176 11.83 8.78 -4.43
CA PRO A 176 12.19 8.01 -5.61
C PRO A 176 13.70 7.83 -5.73
N GLU A 177 14.13 6.58 -5.81
CA GLU A 177 15.50 6.16 -6.07
C GLU A 177 15.58 5.38 -7.38
N ALA A 178 16.81 5.17 -7.88
CA ALA A 178 17.04 4.45 -9.14
C ALA A 178 16.93 2.91 -8.98
N VAL A 179 17.08 2.40 -7.75
CA VAL A 179 17.07 0.96 -7.40
C VAL A 179 16.41 0.79 -6.03
N LEU A 180 15.97 -0.43 -5.75
CA LEU A 180 15.49 -0.82 -4.41
C LEU A 180 16.65 -0.89 -3.40
N ASP A 181 16.33 -1.00 -2.12
CA ASP A 181 17.28 -1.12 -1.00
C ASP A 181 18.24 0.07 -0.86
N ARG A 182 17.82 1.22 -1.32
CA ARG A 182 18.55 2.46 -1.16
C ARG A 182 17.76 3.46 -0.32
N GLY A 183 18.36 3.93 0.75
CA GLY A 183 17.78 4.89 1.69
C GLY A 183 18.83 5.87 2.20
N TRP A 184 18.39 6.83 2.99
CA TRP A 184 19.24 7.86 3.62
C TRP A 184 19.73 7.47 5.01
N PHE A 185 19.28 6.36 5.58
CA PHE A 185 19.65 5.83 6.91
C PHE A 185 20.25 4.42 6.87
#